data_faac5816a120da4c123b4a83bc18143b
#
_entry.id   faac5816a120da4c123b4a83bc18143b
#
_cell.length_a   1.000
_cell.length_b   1.000
_cell.length_c   1.000
_cell.angle_alpha   90.00
_cell.angle_beta   90.00
_cell.angle_gamma   90.00
#
_symmetry.space_group_name_H-M   'P 1'
#
loop_
_entity.id
_entity.type
_entity.pdbx_description
1 polymer ?
#
loop_
_entity_poly.entity_id
_entity_poly.type
_entity_poly.pdbx_seq_one_letter_code
_entity_poly.pdbx_strand_id
1 'polypeptide(L)'
;MDSIASATSAIRWPLPFTKMKKGLKAREFLLNYFESKSGLINDDSKKTLFAELVNTNKGDAGLTNFEIAEHMIFLLLAAHDTTTITLTNSIYSLSQNVDFRNDLIKEANEVNHSDISSLKNGLVGESIFKEAMRYYPPVPFSIRYVVRDTEIQSYPLKAGTYLTISPLLLHHDDRYWDNPDIFDPYRFIDPNYHNKAYFPFAGGAHTCLGKFFASYIYKNVIYKFVQNIDNFEIDESLEIRPTPI
;
A
#
# COMPACT_ATOMS: atom_id res chain seq x y z
N MET A 1 13.09 7.06 4.35
CA MET A 1 12.41 6.45 3.18
C MET A 1 12.23 7.47 2.05
N ASP A 2 11.75 8.69 2.32
CA ASP A 2 11.47 9.73 1.30
C ASP A 2 12.63 10.02 0.34
N SER A 3 13.88 9.99 0.84
CA SER A 3 15.07 10.18 0.00
C SER A 3 15.29 9.05 -0.99
N ILE A 4 14.88 7.82 -0.66
CA ILE A 4 14.95 6.67 -1.57
C ILE A 4 13.82 6.75 -2.58
N ALA A 5 12.58 6.98 -2.13
CA ALA A 5 11.43 7.14 -2.99
C ALA A 5 11.63 8.26 -4.02
N SER A 6 12.09 9.43 -3.58
CA SER A 6 12.36 10.55 -4.49
C SER A 6 13.51 10.31 -5.48
N ALA A 7 14.41 9.36 -5.20
CA ALA A 7 15.48 8.99 -6.12
C ALA A 7 15.02 8.06 -7.24
N THR A 8 13.93 7.32 -7.06
CA THR A 8 13.40 6.40 -8.10
C THR A 8 12.92 7.13 -9.34
N SER A 9 12.38 8.35 -9.15
CA SER A 9 11.92 9.23 -10.25
C SER A 9 12.95 10.30 -10.66
N ALA A 10 14.14 10.30 -10.05
CA ALA A 10 15.18 11.28 -10.34
C ALA A 10 15.98 10.93 -11.60
N ILE A 11 16.57 11.96 -12.21
CA ILE A 11 17.58 11.76 -13.26
C ILE A 11 18.70 10.90 -12.68
N ARG A 12 19.06 9.81 -13.36
CA ARG A 12 20.06 8.82 -12.92
C ARG A 12 21.49 9.35 -12.97
N TRP A 13 21.72 10.51 -12.39
CA TRP A 13 23.03 11.16 -12.29
C TRP A 13 23.36 11.44 -10.83
N PRO A 14 24.27 10.65 -10.21
CA PRO A 14 24.57 10.74 -8.78
C PRO A 14 25.53 11.90 -8.44
N LEU A 15 25.32 13.08 -9.03
CA LEU A 15 26.07 14.28 -8.71
C LEU A 15 25.81 14.77 -7.28
N PRO A 16 26.74 15.51 -6.66
CA PRO A 16 26.53 16.14 -5.37
C PRO A 16 25.20 16.91 -5.33
N PHE A 17 24.49 16.85 -4.21
CA PHE A 17 23.19 17.53 -3.95
C PHE A 17 21.97 17.01 -4.75
N THR A 18 22.13 16.09 -5.69
CA THR A 18 21.00 15.51 -6.41
C THR A 18 20.16 14.59 -5.54
N LYS A 19 18.87 14.45 -5.89
CA LYS A 19 17.96 13.45 -5.26
C LYS A 19 18.54 12.03 -5.37
N MET A 20 19.11 11.68 -6.51
CA MET A 20 19.76 10.38 -6.71
C MET A 20 20.90 10.14 -5.71
N LYS A 21 21.80 11.11 -5.51
CA LYS A 21 22.90 10.96 -4.54
C LYS A 21 22.40 10.84 -3.10
N LYS A 22 21.35 11.60 -2.74
CA LYS A 22 20.72 11.51 -1.41
C LYS A 22 20.09 10.12 -1.21
N GLY A 23 19.36 9.60 -2.20
CA GLY A 23 18.75 8.27 -2.15
C GLY A 23 19.79 7.16 -2.02
N LEU A 24 20.89 7.21 -2.77
CA LEU A 24 21.98 6.24 -2.66
C LEU A 24 22.61 6.24 -1.26
N LYS A 25 22.85 7.42 -0.67
CA LYS A 25 23.36 7.50 0.72
C LYS A 25 22.36 6.94 1.73
N ALA A 26 21.07 7.23 1.56
CA ALA A 26 20.03 6.70 2.45
C ALA A 26 19.92 5.16 2.33
N ARG A 27 20.03 4.62 1.11
CA ARG A 27 20.05 3.18 0.88
C ARG A 27 21.26 2.52 1.55
N GLU A 28 22.45 3.08 1.37
CA GLU A 28 23.69 2.61 2.02
C GLU A 28 23.57 2.60 3.54
N PHE A 29 23.02 3.66 4.13
CA PHE A 29 22.75 3.72 5.56
C PHE A 29 21.83 2.58 6.03
N LEU A 30 20.73 2.34 5.33
CA LEU A 30 19.78 1.26 5.68
C LEU A 30 20.38 -0.14 5.47
N LEU A 31 21.17 -0.35 4.42
CA LEU A 31 21.90 -1.60 4.22
C LEU A 31 22.78 -1.91 5.42
N ASN A 32 23.66 -0.97 5.77
CA ASN A 32 24.57 -1.12 6.90
C ASN A 32 23.81 -1.34 8.22
N TYR A 33 22.69 -0.64 8.41
CA TYR A 33 21.83 -0.83 9.58
C TYR A 33 21.29 -2.26 9.69
N PHE A 34 20.65 -2.78 8.65
CA PHE A 34 20.07 -4.11 8.67
C PHE A 34 21.14 -5.22 8.74
N GLU A 35 22.22 -5.09 7.98
CA GLU A 35 23.34 -6.04 8.06
C GLU A 35 23.94 -6.11 9.46
N SER A 36 24.13 -4.96 10.12
CA SER A 36 24.65 -4.93 11.50
C SER A 36 23.69 -5.56 12.52
N LYS A 37 22.39 -5.55 12.24
CA LYS A 37 21.36 -6.13 13.13
C LYS A 37 21.12 -7.61 12.89
N SER A 38 21.40 -8.15 11.70
CA SER A 38 21.20 -9.57 11.39
C SER A 38 21.99 -10.49 12.30
N GLY A 39 23.23 -10.13 12.63
CA GLY A 39 24.09 -10.88 13.55
C GLY A 39 23.67 -10.83 15.03
N LEU A 40 22.75 -9.92 15.40
CA LEU A 40 22.26 -9.75 16.79
C LEU A 40 20.95 -10.51 17.06
N ILE A 41 20.34 -11.09 16.02
CA ILE A 41 19.10 -11.87 16.16
C ILE A 41 19.48 -13.32 16.51
N ASN A 42 19.58 -13.58 17.81
CA ASN A 42 19.80 -14.93 18.35
C ASN A 42 18.58 -15.49 19.08
N ASP A 43 17.45 -14.76 19.06
CA ASP A 43 16.30 -15.07 19.90
C ASP A 43 15.09 -15.45 19.05
N ASP A 44 14.69 -16.72 19.10
CA ASP A 44 13.46 -17.25 18.49
C ASP A 44 12.17 -16.63 19.10
N SER A 45 12.29 -15.85 20.18
CA SER A 45 11.14 -15.21 20.84
C SER A 45 10.62 -13.98 20.11
N LYS A 46 11.41 -13.35 19.26
CA LYS A 46 11.01 -12.17 18.49
C LYS A 46 10.39 -12.55 17.15
N LYS A 47 9.10 -12.75 17.15
CA LYS A 47 8.28 -12.99 15.92
C LYS A 47 8.17 -11.73 15.08
N THR A 48 9.25 -11.31 14.44
CA THR A 48 9.25 -10.21 13.46
C THR A 48 9.64 -10.77 12.08
N LEU A 49 9.14 -10.16 11.01
CA LEU A 49 9.50 -10.57 9.65
C LEU A 49 11.02 -10.57 9.44
N PHE A 50 11.72 -9.58 10.00
CA PHE A 50 13.18 -9.54 9.93
C PHE A 50 13.85 -10.73 10.63
N ALA A 51 13.39 -11.09 11.84
CA ALA A 51 13.90 -12.25 12.56
C ALA A 51 13.61 -13.55 11.81
N GLU A 52 12.43 -13.70 11.23
CA GLU A 52 12.08 -14.86 10.41
C GLU A 52 12.98 -14.96 9.17
N LEU A 53 13.23 -13.87 8.46
CA LEU A 53 14.14 -13.87 7.31
C LEU A 53 15.57 -14.26 7.71
N VAL A 54 16.06 -13.77 8.86
CA VAL A 54 17.39 -14.13 9.38
C VAL A 54 17.44 -15.59 9.82
N ASN A 55 16.39 -16.11 10.46
CA ASN A 55 16.34 -17.48 10.97
C ASN A 55 16.16 -18.52 9.86
N THR A 56 15.39 -18.22 8.80
CA THR A 56 15.25 -19.11 7.64
C THR A 56 16.54 -19.25 6.84
N ASN A 57 17.52 -18.37 7.08
CA ASN A 57 18.81 -18.36 6.41
C ASN A 57 19.82 -19.41 6.92
N LYS A 58 19.41 -20.32 7.80
CA LYS A 58 20.30 -21.33 8.43
C LYS A 58 20.52 -22.57 7.56
N GLY A 59 20.57 -22.46 6.22
CA GLY A 59 20.78 -23.58 5.31
C GLY A 59 21.49 -23.19 4.01
N ASP A 60 21.96 -24.17 3.24
CA ASP A 60 22.76 -24.00 2.01
C ASP A 60 22.04 -23.23 0.85
N ALA A 61 20.75 -22.93 0.96
CA ALA A 61 19.94 -22.20 0.01
C ALA A 61 19.36 -20.90 0.60
N GLY A 62 19.90 -20.40 1.69
CA GLY A 62 19.39 -19.21 2.37
C GLY A 62 19.84 -17.90 1.73
N LEU A 63 19.12 -16.81 2.07
CA LEU A 63 19.49 -15.46 1.67
C LEU A 63 20.74 -15.00 2.44
N THR A 64 21.61 -14.26 1.79
CA THR A 64 22.72 -13.57 2.47
C THR A 64 22.21 -12.41 3.33
N ASN A 65 22.99 -11.96 4.31
CA ASN A 65 22.63 -10.79 5.12
C ASN A 65 22.38 -9.55 4.27
N PHE A 66 23.11 -9.39 3.17
CA PHE A 66 22.92 -8.32 2.21
C PHE A 66 21.54 -8.43 1.51
N GLU A 67 21.18 -9.61 1.02
CA GLU A 67 19.87 -9.85 0.39
C GLU A 67 18.72 -9.64 1.37
N ILE A 68 18.85 -10.06 2.61
CA ILE A 68 17.88 -9.78 3.68
C ILE A 68 17.73 -8.26 3.88
N ALA A 69 18.83 -7.52 3.94
CA ALA A 69 18.81 -6.08 4.08
C ALA A 69 18.13 -5.40 2.87
N GLU A 70 18.39 -5.85 1.65
CA GLU A 70 17.69 -5.36 0.46
C GLU A 70 16.19 -5.64 0.48
N HIS A 71 15.78 -6.84 0.89
CA HIS A 71 14.36 -7.18 1.07
C HIS A 71 13.69 -6.29 2.12
N MET A 72 14.35 -6.01 3.24
CA MET A 72 13.80 -5.12 4.26
C MET A 72 13.64 -3.69 3.76
N ILE A 73 14.60 -3.16 2.99
CA ILE A 73 14.49 -1.84 2.38
C ILE A 73 13.33 -1.79 1.38
N PHE A 74 13.20 -2.82 0.54
CA PHE A 74 12.10 -2.92 -0.41
C PHE A 74 10.73 -2.95 0.29
N LEU A 75 10.59 -3.77 1.33
CA LEU A 75 9.34 -3.88 2.10
C LEU A 75 8.97 -2.56 2.78
N LEU A 76 9.95 -1.86 3.37
CA LEU A 76 9.72 -0.55 3.97
C LEU A 76 9.28 0.47 2.92
N LEU A 77 9.90 0.49 1.74
CA LEU A 77 9.52 1.38 0.65
C LEU A 77 8.11 1.09 0.16
N ALA A 78 7.81 -0.18 -0.10
CA ALA A 78 6.50 -0.60 -0.61
C ALA A 78 5.35 -0.30 0.38
N ALA A 79 5.59 -0.47 1.68
CA ALA A 79 4.57 -0.26 2.71
C ALA A 79 4.36 1.21 3.08
N HIS A 80 5.40 2.05 2.99
CA HIS A 80 5.37 3.42 3.46
C HIS A 80 4.42 4.29 2.62
N ASP A 81 4.71 4.46 1.34
CA ASP A 81 3.99 5.42 0.50
C ASP A 81 2.55 4.97 0.23
N THR A 82 2.35 3.70 -0.10
CA THR A 82 1.02 3.17 -0.43
C THR A 82 0.04 3.28 0.74
N THR A 83 0.47 2.92 1.94
CA THR A 83 -0.37 2.99 3.14
C THR A 83 -0.61 4.45 3.55
N THR A 84 0.41 5.31 3.45
CA THR A 84 0.28 6.75 3.75
C THR A 84 -0.72 7.42 2.81
N ILE A 85 -0.64 7.17 1.50
CA ILE A 85 -1.59 7.71 0.51
C ILE A 85 -3.01 7.26 0.84
N THR A 86 -3.21 5.97 1.13
CA THR A 86 -4.55 5.45 1.47
C THR A 86 -5.11 6.10 2.73
N LEU A 87 -4.31 6.24 3.80
CA LEU A 87 -4.72 6.91 5.04
C LEU A 87 -5.06 8.37 4.81
N THR A 88 -4.20 9.11 4.10
CA THR A 88 -4.40 10.54 3.81
C THR A 88 -5.69 10.78 3.05
N ASN A 89 -5.93 9.98 1.99
CA ASN A 89 -7.14 10.09 1.18
C ASN A 89 -8.39 9.69 1.98
N SER A 90 -8.29 8.70 2.88
CA SER A 90 -9.40 8.35 3.76
C SER A 90 -9.74 9.47 4.73
N ILE A 91 -8.74 10.07 5.38
CA ILE A 91 -8.95 11.20 6.30
C ILE A 91 -9.59 12.38 5.56
N TYR A 92 -9.08 12.69 4.37
CA TYR A 92 -9.70 13.71 3.51
C TYR A 92 -11.17 13.39 3.20
N SER A 93 -11.48 12.19 2.75
CA SER A 93 -12.85 11.80 2.41
C SER A 93 -13.77 11.81 3.64
N LEU A 94 -13.26 11.42 4.81
CA LEU A 94 -13.99 11.49 6.08
C LEU A 94 -14.24 12.93 6.55
N SER A 95 -13.37 13.89 6.22
CA SER A 95 -13.62 15.31 6.52
C SER A 95 -14.81 15.87 5.76
N GLN A 96 -15.08 15.34 4.57
CA GLN A 96 -16.18 15.77 3.70
C GLN A 96 -17.48 14.98 3.97
N ASN A 97 -17.44 13.85 4.69
CA ASN A 97 -18.58 12.94 4.85
C ASN A 97 -18.82 12.60 6.33
N VAL A 98 -19.68 13.39 6.95
CA VAL A 98 -20.00 13.28 8.40
C VAL A 98 -20.60 11.92 8.74
N ASP A 99 -21.46 11.37 7.90
CA ASP A 99 -22.12 10.09 8.18
C ASP A 99 -21.13 8.93 8.24
N PHE A 100 -20.24 8.80 7.27
CA PHE A 100 -19.18 7.79 7.28
C PHE A 100 -18.24 7.94 8.47
N ARG A 101 -17.92 9.20 8.83
CA ARG A 101 -17.10 9.50 10.00
C ARG A 101 -17.79 9.05 11.28
N ASN A 102 -19.08 9.35 11.47
CA ASN A 102 -19.84 8.96 12.64
C ASN A 102 -19.95 7.44 12.77
N ASP A 103 -20.19 6.72 11.68
CA ASP A 103 -20.25 5.27 11.68
C ASP A 103 -18.88 4.65 12.01
N LEU A 104 -17.80 5.24 11.49
CA LEU A 104 -16.44 4.80 11.83
C LEU A 104 -16.10 5.06 13.31
N ILE A 105 -16.52 6.19 13.90
CA ILE A 105 -16.34 6.50 15.32
C ILE A 105 -17.08 5.48 16.19
N LYS A 106 -18.32 5.12 15.85
CA LYS A 106 -19.09 4.10 16.56
C LYS A 106 -18.35 2.76 16.56
N GLU A 107 -17.95 2.29 15.37
CA GLU A 107 -17.21 1.04 15.23
C GLU A 107 -15.87 1.08 15.98
N ALA A 108 -15.13 2.18 15.88
CA ALA A 108 -13.85 2.35 16.55
C ALA A 108 -13.94 2.23 18.08
N ASN A 109 -15.05 2.70 18.68
CA ASN A 109 -15.28 2.61 20.13
C ASN A 109 -15.63 1.18 20.60
N GLU A 110 -16.06 0.31 19.70
CA GLU A 110 -16.38 -1.10 19.99
C GLU A 110 -15.17 -2.03 19.74
N VAL A 111 -14.18 -1.58 18.99
CA VAL A 111 -13.02 -2.40 18.59
C VAL A 111 -12.01 -2.52 19.73
N ASN A 112 -11.62 -3.75 20.03
CA ASN A 112 -10.46 -4.02 20.88
C ASN A 112 -9.16 -4.01 20.07
N HIS A 113 -8.39 -2.94 20.20
CA HIS A 113 -7.12 -2.76 19.46
C HIS A 113 -6.02 -3.78 19.77
N SER A 114 -6.14 -4.49 20.91
CA SER A 114 -5.21 -5.54 21.29
C SER A 114 -5.59 -6.92 20.71
N ASP A 115 -6.77 -7.03 20.11
CA ASP A 115 -7.27 -8.25 19.50
C ASP A 115 -7.35 -8.12 17.97
N ILE A 116 -6.51 -8.89 17.29
CA ILE A 116 -6.47 -8.96 15.82
C ILE A 116 -7.82 -9.36 15.24
N SER A 117 -8.55 -10.26 15.92
CA SER A 117 -9.87 -10.71 15.45
C SER A 117 -10.90 -9.59 15.50
N SER A 118 -10.87 -8.76 16.55
CA SER A 118 -11.72 -7.57 16.67
C SER A 118 -11.47 -6.59 15.52
N LEU A 119 -10.22 -6.27 15.26
CA LEU A 119 -9.84 -5.40 14.13
C LEU A 119 -10.22 -5.99 12.77
N LYS A 120 -10.08 -7.30 12.60
CA LYS A 120 -10.45 -7.99 11.35
C LYS A 120 -11.93 -7.87 11.04
N ASN A 121 -12.79 -7.91 12.06
CA ASN A 121 -14.24 -7.90 11.92
C ASN A 121 -14.84 -6.49 11.75
N GLY A 122 -14.06 -5.42 11.87
CA GLY A 122 -14.51 -4.05 11.63
C GLY A 122 -14.88 -3.83 10.15
N LEU A 123 -16.18 -3.74 9.88
CA LEU A 123 -16.74 -3.66 8.53
C LEU A 123 -16.67 -2.24 7.95
N VAL A 124 -16.94 -1.22 8.78
CA VAL A 124 -16.92 0.18 8.34
C VAL A 124 -15.49 0.59 7.98
N GLY A 125 -14.53 0.31 8.85
CA GLY A 125 -13.13 0.59 8.57
C GLY A 125 -12.59 -0.15 7.34
N GLU A 126 -13.01 -1.40 7.13
CA GLU A 126 -12.66 -2.16 5.93
C GLU A 126 -13.30 -1.57 4.67
N SER A 127 -14.55 -1.11 4.76
CA SER A 127 -15.27 -0.50 3.64
C SER A 127 -14.63 0.82 3.20
N ILE A 128 -14.28 1.67 4.16
CA ILE A 128 -13.58 2.94 3.88
C ILE A 128 -12.19 2.65 3.28
N PHE A 129 -11.45 1.67 3.80
CA PHE A 129 -10.19 1.24 3.24
C PHE A 129 -10.31 0.81 1.78
N LYS A 130 -11.29 -0.04 1.47
CA LYS A 130 -11.54 -0.52 0.11
C LYS A 130 -11.94 0.61 -0.84
N GLU A 131 -12.83 1.51 -0.40
CA GLU A 131 -13.26 2.63 -1.21
C GLU A 131 -12.13 3.64 -1.44
N ALA A 132 -11.30 3.91 -0.45
CA ALA A 132 -10.14 4.77 -0.63
C ALA A 132 -9.16 4.21 -1.69
N MET A 133 -8.96 2.90 -1.71
CA MET A 133 -8.13 2.26 -2.73
C MET A 133 -8.82 2.15 -4.10
N ARG A 134 -10.16 2.14 -4.15
CA ARG A 134 -10.89 2.22 -5.42
C ARG A 134 -10.77 3.62 -6.00
N TYR A 135 -11.12 4.61 -5.20
CA TYR A 135 -11.24 5.99 -5.64
C TYR A 135 -9.88 6.66 -5.87
N TYR A 136 -8.92 6.40 -4.98
CA TYR A 136 -7.56 6.94 -5.03
C TYR A 136 -6.52 5.80 -4.99
N PRO A 137 -6.42 4.94 -6.02
CA PRO A 137 -5.51 3.82 -5.97
C PRO A 137 -4.06 4.30 -5.81
N PRO A 138 -3.34 3.89 -4.75
CA PRO A 138 -1.95 4.32 -4.54
C PRO A 138 -1.02 3.92 -5.68
N VAL A 139 -1.32 2.81 -6.35
CA VAL A 139 -0.64 2.34 -7.55
C VAL A 139 -1.62 2.46 -8.73
N PRO A 140 -1.63 3.62 -9.44
CA PRO A 140 -2.64 3.90 -10.45
C PRO A 140 -2.47 3.09 -11.74
N PHE A 141 -1.29 2.50 -11.94
CA PHE A 141 -1.00 1.64 -13.09
C PHE A 141 0.06 0.61 -12.75
N SER A 142 0.06 -0.50 -13.49
CA SER A 142 1.01 -1.60 -13.38
C SER A 142 1.49 -1.99 -14.77
N ILE A 143 2.80 -2.18 -14.93
CA ILE A 143 3.41 -2.49 -16.22
C ILE A 143 3.69 -3.98 -16.32
N ARG A 144 3.46 -4.54 -17.51
CA ARG A 144 3.85 -5.91 -17.90
C ARG A 144 4.66 -5.86 -19.18
N TYR A 145 5.62 -6.76 -19.29
CA TYR A 145 6.45 -6.91 -20.46
C TYR A 145 6.10 -8.21 -21.20
N VAL A 146 5.86 -8.11 -22.49
CA VAL A 146 5.53 -9.25 -23.35
C VAL A 146 6.85 -9.95 -23.72
N VAL A 147 7.09 -11.12 -23.14
CA VAL A 147 8.35 -11.88 -23.35
C VAL A 147 8.36 -12.72 -24.63
N ARG A 148 7.20 -13.02 -25.20
CA ARG A 148 7.02 -13.75 -26.45
C ARG A 148 5.76 -13.29 -27.16
N ASP A 149 5.70 -13.44 -28.48
CA ASP A 149 4.49 -13.15 -29.25
C ASP A 149 3.30 -13.86 -28.63
N THR A 150 2.22 -13.13 -28.38
CA THR A 150 0.99 -13.63 -27.77
C THR A 150 -0.21 -12.85 -28.26
N GLU A 151 -1.39 -13.18 -27.77
CA GLU A 151 -2.64 -12.52 -28.12
C GLU A 151 -3.50 -12.30 -26.86
N ILE A 152 -4.16 -11.16 -26.79
CA ILE A 152 -5.18 -10.86 -25.77
C ILE A 152 -6.45 -10.41 -26.51
N GLN A 153 -7.55 -11.15 -26.36
CA GLN A 153 -8.83 -10.85 -27.00
C GLN A 153 -8.70 -10.56 -28.51
N SER A 154 -7.97 -11.39 -29.23
CA SER A 154 -7.67 -11.25 -30.67
C SER A 154 -6.76 -10.08 -31.05
N TYR A 155 -6.20 -9.37 -30.08
CA TYR A 155 -5.16 -8.37 -30.34
C TYR A 155 -3.78 -9.01 -30.31
N PRO A 156 -3.03 -9.02 -31.41
CA PRO A 156 -1.69 -9.59 -31.45
C PRO A 156 -0.71 -8.68 -30.69
N LEU A 157 0.05 -9.26 -29.81
CA LEU A 157 1.06 -8.59 -29.01
C LEU A 157 2.44 -9.17 -29.36
N LYS A 158 3.32 -8.31 -29.83
CA LYS A 158 4.70 -8.70 -30.13
C LYS A 158 5.58 -8.75 -28.88
N ALA A 159 6.52 -9.68 -28.86
CA ALA A 159 7.60 -9.67 -27.88
C ALA A 159 8.28 -8.30 -27.84
N GLY A 160 8.61 -7.81 -26.64
CA GLY A 160 9.16 -6.47 -26.45
C GLY A 160 8.11 -5.38 -26.18
N THR A 161 6.81 -5.66 -26.33
CA THR A 161 5.74 -4.71 -26.02
C THR A 161 5.58 -4.52 -24.50
N TYR A 162 5.38 -3.28 -24.07
CA TYR A 162 4.96 -2.95 -22.72
C TYR A 162 3.45 -2.77 -22.67
N LEU A 163 2.82 -3.45 -21.71
CA LEU A 163 1.40 -3.33 -21.42
C LEU A 163 1.21 -2.59 -20.11
N THR A 164 0.29 -1.65 -20.08
CA THR A 164 -0.11 -0.95 -18.86
C THR A 164 -1.51 -1.38 -18.47
N ILE A 165 -1.64 -1.86 -17.24
CA ILE A 165 -2.93 -2.17 -16.60
C ILE A 165 -3.17 -1.03 -15.61
N SER A 166 -4.30 -0.34 -15.73
CA SER A 166 -4.62 0.80 -14.88
C SER A 166 -5.79 0.51 -13.93
N PRO A 167 -5.54 0.25 -12.64
CA PRO A 167 -6.59 0.26 -11.63
C PRO A 167 -7.37 1.57 -11.63
N LEU A 168 -6.68 2.71 -11.73
CA LEU A 168 -7.35 4.02 -11.73
C LEU A 168 -8.44 4.14 -12.79
N LEU A 169 -8.15 3.78 -14.03
CA LEU A 169 -9.14 3.84 -15.10
C LEU A 169 -10.29 2.84 -14.89
N LEU A 170 -9.96 1.62 -14.49
CA LEU A 170 -10.96 0.56 -14.33
C LEU A 170 -11.84 0.77 -13.10
N HIS A 171 -11.30 1.37 -12.04
CA HIS A 171 -12.05 1.68 -10.84
C HIS A 171 -13.00 2.89 -11.00
N HIS A 172 -12.83 3.68 -12.06
CA HIS A 172 -13.70 4.81 -12.41
C HIS A 172 -14.53 4.55 -13.68
N ASP A 173 -14.60 3.33 -14.17
CA ASP A 173 -15.33 2.96 -15.37
C ASP A 173 -16.80 2.66 -15.02
N ASP A 174 -17.73 3.45 -15.56
CA ASP A 174 -19.18 3.36 -15.32
C ASP A 174 -19.82 2.05 -15.83
N ARG A 175 -19.11 1.30 -16.67
CA ARG A 175 -19.53 -0.05 -17.09
C ARG A 175 -19.44 -1.08 -15.96
N TYR A 176 -18.68 -0.78 -14.91
CA TYR A 176 -18.42 -1.70 -13.78
C TYR A 176 -18.83 -1.13 -12.43
N TRP A 177 -18.99 0.19 -12.32
CA TRP A 177 -19.25 0.88 -11.06
C TRP A 177 -20.41 1.85 -11.18
N ASP A 178 -21.41 1.71 -10.32
CA ASP A 178 -22.47 2.70 -10.20
C ASP A 178 -21.91 3.97 -9.57
N ASN A 179 -22.10 5.11 -10.23
CA ASN A 179 -21.59 6.42 -9.79
C ASN A 179 -20.09 6.36 -9.41
N PRO A 180 -19.19 6.03 -10.36
CA PRO A 180 -17.79 5.77 -10.06
C PRO A 180 -17.04 6.96 -9.47
N ASP A 181 -17.48 8.17 -9.75
CA ASP A 181 -16.88 9.43 -9.28
C ASP A 181 -17.42 9.90 -7.92
N ILE A 182 -18.23 9.08 -7.25
CA ILE A 182 -18.66 9.32 -5.88
C ILE A 182 -17.88 8.41 -4.95
N PHE A 183 -17.27 8.99 -3.90
CA PHE A 183 -16.69 8.25 -2.81
C PHE A 183 -17.79 7.72 -1.91
N ASP A 184 -18.05 6.42 -1.96
CA ASP A 184 -19.13 5.78 -1.22
C ASP A 184 -18.66 4.44 -0.60
N PRO A 185 -18.19 4.44 0.64
CA PRO A 185 -17.76 3.22 1.33
C PRO A 185 -18.86 2.18 1.49
N TYR A 186 -20.15 2.58 1.50
CA TYR A 186 -21.24 1.62 1.70
C TYR A 186 -21.34 0.58 0.58
N ARG A 187 -20.77 0.83 -0.61
CA ARG A 187 -20.66 -0.19 -1.66
C ARG A 187 -19.85 -1.43 -1.24
N PHE A 188 -19.02 -1.31 -0.19
CA PHE A 188 -18.21 -2.42 0.33
C PHE A 188 -18.66 -2.91 1.71
N ILE A 189 -19.80 -2.43 2.24
CA ILE A 189 -20.27 -2.83 3.57
C ILE A 189 -20.73 -4.30 3.60
N ASP A 190 -21.22 -4.84 2.49
CA ASP A 190 -21.45 -6.28 2.35
C ASP A 190 -20.11 -6.99 2.13
N PRO A 191 -19.68 -7.84 3.08
CA PRO A 191 -18.41 -8.57 2.93
C PRO A 191 -18.39 -9.54 1.73
N ASN A 192 -19.57 -9.92 1.22
CA ASN A 192 -19.71 -10.77 0.04
C ASN A 192 -19.75 -9.99 -1.28
N TYR A 193 -19.71 -8.67 -1.22
CA TYR A 193 -19.68 -7.87 -2.44
C TYR A 193 -18.40 -8.13 -3.23
N HIS A 194 -18.56 -8.54 -4.46
CA HIS A 194 -17.47 -8.79 -5.39
C HIS A 194 -17.66 -8.03 -6.70
N ASN A 195 -16.67 -7.19 -7.02
CA ASN A 195 -16.59 -6.54 -8.31
C ASN A 195 -15.34 -7.01 -9.06
N LYS A 196 -15.52 -7.56 -10.26
CA LYS A 196 -14.41 -8.08 -11.08
C LYS A 196 -13.44 -7.00 -11.54
N ALA A 197 -13.89 -5.75 -11.54
CA ALA A 197 -13.08 -4.58 -11.85
C ALA A 197 -12.29 -4.06 -10.65
N TYR A 198 -12.47 -4.61 -9.44
CA TYR A 198 -11.76 -4.20 -8.23
C TYR A 198 -10.49 -5.02 -8.02
N PHE A 199 -9.32 -4.41 -8.28
CA PHE A 199 -8.03 -5.10 -8.11
C PHE A 199 -6.90 -4.17 -7.61
N PRO A 200 -7.07 -3.45 -6.50
CA PRO A 200 -6.11 -2.48 -5.99
C PRO A 200 -4.77 -3.12 -5.56
N PHE A 201 -4.78 -4.42 -5.31
CA PHE A 201 -3.61 -5.22 -4.90
C PHE A 201 -3.04 -6.09 -6.02
N ALA A 202 -3.32 -5.75 -7.27
CA ALA A 202 -3.00 -6.58 -8.42
C ALA A 202 -3.60 -8.00 -8.33
N GLY A 203 -3.10 -8.95 -9.12
CA GLY A 203 -3.65 -10.30 -9.17
C GLY A 203 -2.66 -11.34 -9.67
N GLY A 204 -3.05 -12.62 -9.55
CA GLY A 204 -2.22 -13.75 -9.97
C GLY A 204 -0.92 -13.84 -9.17
N ALA A 205 0.17 -14.21 -9.84
CA ALA A 205 1.49 -14.35 -9.22
C ALA A 205 2.08 -13.04 -8.68
N HIS A 206 1.53 -11.90 -9.09
CA HIS A 206 1.95 -10.56 -8.65
C HIS A 206 1.01 -9.92 -7.64
N THR A 207 0.13 -10.70 -7.01
CA THR A 207 -0.71 -10.19 -5.92
C THR A 207 0.14 -9.63 -4.80
N CYS A 208 -0.26 -8.47 -4.26
CA CYS A 208 0.45 -7.83 -3.16
C CYS A 208 0.57 -8.76 -1.95
N LEU A 209 1.81 -9.00 -1.52
CA LEU A 209 2.11 -9.82 -0.34
C LEU A 209 1.58 -9.17 0.94
N GLY A 210 1.63 -7.83 0.99
CA GLY A 210 1.29 -7.03 2.18
C GLY A 210 -0.19 -6.69 2.35
N LYS A 211 -1.11 -7.16 1.51
CA LYS A 211 -2.52 -6.70 1.50
C LYS A 211 -3.22 -6.84 2.86
N PHE A 212 -3.02 -7.93 3.56
CA PHE A 212 -3.64 -8.16 4.88
C PHE A 212 -2.99 -7.29 5.96
N PHE A 213 -1.67 -7.15 5.89
CA PHE A 213 -0.92 -6.29 6.81
C PHE A 213 -1.29 -4.82 6.61
N ALA A 214 -1.45 -4.37 5.36
CA ALA A 214 -1.87 -3.01 5.02
C ALA A 214 -3.26 -2.70 5.59
N SER A 215 -4.25 -3.58 5.39
CA SER A 215 -5.59 -3.43 5.97
C SER A 215 -5.54 -3.37 7.50
N TYR A 216 -4.73 -4.23 8.13
CA TYR A 216 -4.58 -4.27 9.57
C TYR A 216 -3.97 -2.97 10.14
N ILE A 217 -2.87 -2.51 9.57
CA ILE A 217 -2.22 -1.24 9.97
C ILE A 217 -3.17 -0.07 9.74
N TYR A 218 -3.81 -0.02 8.58
CA TYR A 218 -4.76 1.01 8.23
C TYR A 218 -5.86 1.14 9.28
N LYS A 219 -6.55 0.03 9.60
CA LYS A 219 -7.64 0.03 10.58
C LYS A 219 -7.17 0.48 11.97
N ASN A 220 -6.02 0.01 12.41
CA ASN A 220 -5.45 0.46 13.69
C ASN A 220 -5.23 1.97 13.73
N VAL A 221 -4.68 2.53 12.67
CA VAL A 221 -4.37 3.97 12.61
C VAL A 221 -5.65 4.79 12.51
N ILE A 222 -6.56 4.43 11.60
CA ILE A 222 -7.76 5.22 11.35
C ILE A 222 -8.73 5.20 12.55
N TYR A 223 -8.88 4.07 13.24
CA TYR A 223 -9.70 4.00 14.45
C TYR A 223 -9.12 4.85 15.57
N LYS A 224 -7.81 4.76 15.82
CA LYS A 224 -7.16 5.63 16.81
C LYS A 224 -7.25 7.09 16.45
N PHE A 225 -7.17 7.41 15.16
CA PHE A 225 -7.33 8.78 14.69
C PHE A 225 -8.71 9.33 15.06
N VAL A 226 -9.79 8.65 14.67
CA VAL A 226 -11.16 9.13 14.92
C VAL A 226 -11.57 9.04 16.40
N GLN A 227 -10.94 8.18 17.21
CA GLN A 227 -11.16 8.14 18.65
C GLN A 227 -10.56 9.34 19.40
N ASN A 228 -9.53 9.96 18.84
CA ASN A 228 -8.82 11.07 19.48
C ASN A 228 -9.12 12.43 18.84
N ILE A 229 -9.72 12.45 17.66
CA ILE A 229 -10.04 13.66 16.90
C ILE A 229 -11.49 13.54 16.41
N ASP A 230 -12.42 13.96 17.25
CA ASP A 230 -13.86 13.81 16.99
C ASP A 230 -14.34 14.68 15.84
N ASN A 231 -13.79 15.86 15.69
CA ASN A 231 -14.18 16.81 14.67
C ASN A 231 -12.93 17.39 13.99
N PHE A 232 -12.83 17.22 12.69
CA PHE A 232 -11.76 17.77 11.89
C PHE A 232 -12.33 18.24 10.54
N GLU A 233 -11.81 19.36 10.10
CA GLU A 233 -12.05 19.94 8.80
C GLU A 233 -10.73 20.10 8.09
N ILE A 234 -10.73 19.91 6.77
CA ILE A 234 -9.56 20.17 5.95
C ILE A 234 -9.83 21.45 5.19
N ASP A 235 -8.84 22.32 5.14
CA ASP A 235 -8.92 23.57 4.40
C ASP A 235 -9.26 23.27 2.92
N GLU A 236 -10.36 23.81 2.43
CA GLU A 236 -10.84 23.61 1.06
C GLU A 236 -9.85 24.11 -0.01
N SER A 237 -8.88 24.94 0.37
CA SER A 237 -7.79 25.36 -0.52
C SER A 237 -6.77 24.26 -0.80
N LEU A 238 -6.80 23.16 -0.05
CA LEU A 238 -5.91 22.01 -0.25
C LEU A 238 -6.40 21.17 -1.44
N GLU A 239 -5.77 21.37 -2.57
CA GLU A 239 -5.97 20.54 -3.76
C GLU A 239 -5.24 19.21 -3.58
N ILE A 240 -5.99 18.09 -3.42
CA ILE A 240 -5.37 16.77 -3.47
C ILE A 240 -4.97 16.50 -4.91
N ARG A 241 -3.68 16.57 -5.16
CA ARG A 241 -3.11 16.14 -6.43
C ARG A 241 -2.75 14.67 -6.36
N PRO A 242 -3.26 13.84 -7.30
CA PRO A 242 -2.73 12.49 -7.43
C PRO A 242 -1.24 12.58 -7.72
N THR A 243 -0.42 12.18 -6.78
CA THR A 243 1.03 12.04 -6.98
C THR A 243 1.26 10.67 -7.58
N PRO A 244 1.68 10.54 -8.83
CA PRO A 244 2.16 9.27 -9.34
C PRO A 244 3.40 8.87 -8.55
N ILE A 245 3.39 7.65 -8.02
CA ILE A 245 4.56 7.00 -7.41
C ILE A 245 5.55 6.63 -8.51
#